data_d2f8a56500c1508c1943522090f858be
#
_entry.id   d2f8a56500c1508c1943522090f858be
#
_cell.length_a   1.000
_cell.length_b   1.000
_cell.length_c   1.000
_cell.angle_alpha   90.00
_cell.angle_beta   90.00
_cell.angle_gamma   90.00
#
_symmetry.space_group_name_H-M   'P 1'
#
loop_
_entity.id
_entity.type
_entity.pdbx_description
1 polymer ?
#
loop_
_entity_poly.entity_id
_entity_poly.type
_entity_poly.pdbx_seq_one_letter_code
_entity_poly.pdbx_strand_id
1 'polypeptide(L)'
;MSLAVADGTVVISYNDLISRPETLHDAISKAFGSGPECLGIVLVKDLPGYPALRERLLLLANQFASLPEPRKELYVDPKSNYSFGWSHGKEVMNGRPDLLKGSYYANPVIDSPVVPGELQTAFPEYYHDNIWPAKNEQGVEGFEEAFKALGGFIFKVGCQLAIACQAFASPHLADLSVSLESLIATSQTTKARLLHYFPQDNRSAEESAEEPVDSWCGFHLDHSLLTGLCSAMYVSHSSDGSRDDKVVPSPSPDSGLYIQTRGGTLTKVNIPADHLAFQTGEALERATEGKLRATPHCVRVGSNPGRGPVSRETFAVFMQPDVTQPIGKDETFGSFSRKIFEEHYGENS
;
A
#
# COMPACT_ATOMS: atom_id res chain seq x y z
N MET A 1 11.43 -28.45 -7.24
CA MET A 1 10.20 -28.28 -6.46
C MET A 1 9.16 -27.58 -7.33
N SER A 2 7.89 -28.00 -7.33
CA SER A 2 6.83 -27.28 -8.04
C SER A 2 6.59 -25.95 -7.31
N LEU A 3 6.61 -24.82 -8.04
CA LEU A 3 6.29 -23.50 -7.48
C LEU A 3 4.84 -23.50 -6.99
N ALA A 4 4.62 -23.04 -5.77
CA ALA A 4 3.28 -22.85 -5.24
C ALA A 4 2.65 -21.63 -5.94
N VAL A 5 1.48 -21.81 -6.55
CA VAL A 5 0.72 -20.78 -7.26
C VAL A 5 -0.71 -20.83 -6.77
N ALA A 6 -1.23 -19.69 -6.32
CA ALA A 6 -2.64 -19.51 -5.96
C ALA A 6 -3.27 -18.51 -6.95
N ASP A 7 -4.24 -18.97 -7.71
CA ASP A 7 -4.95 -18.16 -8.74
C ASP A 7 -4.00 -17.39 -9.70
N GLY A 8 -2.89 -18.04 -10.11
CA GLY A 8 -1.86 -17.40 -10.95
C GLY A 8 -0.79 -16.62 -10.19
N THR A 9 -0.99 -16.32 -8.90
CA THR A 9 -0.05 -15.55 -8.08
C THR A 9 0.98 -16.47 -7.43
N VAL A 10 2.26 -16.12 -7.54
CA VAL A 10 3.36 -16.86 -6.89
C VAL A 10 3.27 -16.74 -5.38
N VAL A 11 3.42 -17.86 -4.67
CA VAL A 11 3.42 -17.93 -3.20
C VAL A 11 4.74 -18.46 -2.70
N ILE A 12 5.39 -17.76 -1.77
CA ILE A 12 6.62 -18.17 -1.08
C ILE A 12 6.37 -18.32 0.41
N SER A 13 7.13 -19.19 1.08
CA SER A 13 7.02 -19.30 2.54
C SER A 13 7.93 -18.30 3.23
N TYR A 14 7.48 -17.78 4.38
CA TYR A 14 8.29 -16.90 5.23
C TYR A 14 9.58 -17.60 5.69
N ASN A 15 9.51 -18.90 5.99
CA ASN A 15 10.70 -19.65 6.40
C ASN A 15 11.75 -19.74 5.29
N ASP A 16 11.35 -19.97 4.03
CA ASP A 16 12.29 -19.98 2.92
C ASP A 16 12.88 -18.60 2.67
N LEU A 17 12.05 -17.56 2.80
CA LEU A 17 12.49 -16.17 2.66
C LEU A 17 13.58 -15.78 3.67
N ILE A 18 13.47 -16.22 4.92
CA ILE A 18 14.44 -15.91 5.98
C ILE A 18 15.68 -16.82 5.92
N SER A 19 15.47 -18.13 5.68
CA SER A 19 16.53 -19.13 5.87
C SER A 19 17.32 -19.44 4.61
N ARG A 20 16.69 -19.27 3.43
CA ARG A 20 17.24 -19.68 2.13
C ARG A 20 16.79 -18.77 0.99
N PRO A 21 16.98 -17.44 1.11
CA PRO A 21 16.50 -16.47 0.10
C PRO A 21 17.06 -16.76 -1.31
N GLU A 22 18.27 -17.35 -1.41
CA GLU A 22 18.91 -17.72 -2.68
C GLU A 22 18.15 -18.81 -3.45
N THR A 23 17.32 -19.61 -2.78
CA THR A 23 16.51 -20.66 -3.44
C THR A 23 15.25 -20.10 -4.11
N LEU A 24 14.92 -18.83 -3.90
CA LEU A 24 13.70 -18.19 -4.39
C LEU A 24 13.86 -17.54 -5.77
N HIS A 25 15.02 -17.69 -6.43
CA HIS A 25 15.31 -17.05 -7.72
C HIS A 25 14.22 -17.30 -8.78
N ASP A 26 13.79 -18.56 -8.96
CA ASP A 26 12.75 -18.90 -9.95
C ASP A 26 11.39 -18.31 -9.57
N ALA A 27 11.05 -18.29 -8.28
CA ALA A 27 9.82 -17.69 -7.79
C ALA A 27 9.80 -16.17 -8.01
N ILE A 28 10.90 -15.48 -7.69
CA ILE A 28 11.10 -14.04 -7.92
C ILE A 28 11.01 -13.71 -9.41
N SER A 29 11.72 -14.48 -10.25
CA SER A 29 11.70 -14.31 -11.71
C SER A 29 10.28 -14.47 -12.28
N LYS A 30 9.52 -15.46 -11.79
CA LYS A 30 8.14 -15.68 -12.22
C LYS A 30 7.18 -14.59 -11.70
N ALA A 31 7.40 -14.07 -10.49
CA ALA A 31 6.54 -13.04 -9.91
C ALA A 31 6.78 -11.66 -10.56
N PHE A 32 8.04 -11.22 -10.63
CA PHE A 32 8.45 -9.86 -10.94
C PHE A 32 9.08 -9.67 -12.32
N GLY A 33 9.32 -10.77 -13.06
CA GLY A 33 9.93 -10.70 -14.38
C GLY A 33 9.07 -9.98 -15.43
N SER A 34 9.59 -9.95 -16.67
CA SER A 34 8.97 -9.25 -17.80
C SER A 34 8.09 -10.14 -18.68
N GLY A 35 7.95 -11.42 -18.34
CA GLY A 35 7.09 -12.37 -19.08
C GLY A 35 5.61 -11.91 -19.09
N PRO A 36 4.85 -12.23 -20.15
CA PRO A 36 3.46 -11.77 -20.32
C PRO A 36 2.54 -12.24 -19.17
N GLU A 37 2.83 -13.38 -18.56
CA GLU A 37 2.11 -13.94 -17.40
C GLU A 37 2.57 -13.39 -16.04
N CYS A 38 3.65 -12.60 -15.98
CA CYS A 38 4.12 -12.03 -14.72
C CYS A 38 3.13 -10.99 -14.21
N LEU A 39 2.68 -11.17 -12.96
CA LEU A 39 1.74 -10.27 -12.32
C LEU A 39 2.43 -9.06 -11.66
N GLY A 40 3.73 -9.14 -11.38
CA GLY A 40 4.44 -8.12 -10.60
C GLY A 40 4.08 -8.13 -9.10
N ILE A 41 3.53 -9.26 -8.62
CA ILE A 41 3.16 -9.45 -7.22
C ILE A 41 3.55 -10.85 -6.74
N VAL A 42 3.95 -10.94 -5.47
CA VAL A 42 4.24 -12.20 -4.77
C VAL A 42 3.48 -12.23 -3.45
N LEU A 43 3.02 -13.39 -3.03
CA LEU A 43 2.44 -13.62 -1.71
C LEU A 43 3.45 -14.32 -0.80
N VAL A 44 3.53 -13.86 0.45
CA VAL A 44 4.31 -14.52 1.51
C VAL A 44 3.32 -15.13 2.50
N LYS A 45 3.48 -16.43 2.76
CA LYS A 45 2.65 -17.19 3.72
C LYS A 45 3.45 -17.60 4.95
N ASP A 46 2.76 -18.21 5.90
CA ASP A 46 3.34 -18.76 7.15
C ASP A 46 4.02 -17.67 8.01
N LEU A 47 3.48 -16.46 8.01
CA LEU A 47 3.99 -15.29 8.71
C LEU A 47 3.62 -15.35 10.21
N PRO A 48 4.60 -15.44 11.14
CA PRO A 48 4.30 -15.58 12.56
C PRO A 48 3.63 -14.31 13.13
N GLY A 49 2.46 -14.48 13.75
CA GLY A 49 1.73 -13.39 14.43
C GLY A 49 1.06 -12.37 13.51
N TYR A 50 1.29 -12.42 12.18
CA TYR A 50 0.76 -11.47 11.23
C TYR A 50 -0.78 -11.34 11.25
N PRO A 51 -1.58 -12.43 11.29
CA PRO A 51 -3.04 -12.30 11.31
C PRO A 51 -3.55 -11.44 12.47
N ALA A 52 -2.98 -11.58 13.66
CA ALA A 52 -3.39 -10.78 14.82
C ALA A 52 -2.98 -9.32 14.71
N LEU A 53 -1.78 -9.02 14.18
CA LEU A 53 -1.33 -7.66 13.93
C LEU A 53 -2.24 -6.97 12.90
N ARG A 54 -2.57 -7.67 11.82
CA ARG A 54 -3.46 -7.20 10.77
C ARG A 54 -4.86 -6.90 11.31
N GLU A 55 -5.48 -7.86 12.01
CA GLU A 55 -6.82 -7.71 12.57
C GLU A 55 -6.91 -6.50 13.49
N ARG A 56 -5.96 -6.38 14.43
CA ARG A 56 -5.92 -5.26 15.37
C ARG A 56 -5.88 -3.89 14.68
N LEU A 57 -4.98 -3.71 13.69
CA LEU A 57 -4.86 -2.42 13.04
C LEU A 57 -6.05 -2.12 12.13
N LEU A 58 -6.56 -3.10 11.38
CA LEU A 58 -7.67 -2.87 10.46
C LEU A 58 -8.98 -2.56 11.20
N LEU A 59 -9.21 -3.14 12.39
CA LEU A 59 -10.33 -2.71 13.25
C LEU A 59 -10.16 -1.28 13.75
N LEU A 60 -8.93 -0.87 14.09
CA LEU A 60 -8.64 0.52 14.47
C LEU A 60 -8.82 1.51 13.30
N ALA A 61 -8.64 1.08 12.04
CA ALA A 61 -8.94 1.91 10.88
C ALA A 61 -10.43 2.28 10.83
N ASN A 62 -11.31 1.29 11.00
CA ASN A 62 -12.75 1.49 11.08
C ASN A 62 -13.13 2.41 12.25
N GLN A 63 -12.56 2.15 13.42
CA GLN A 63 -12.81 2.97 14.62
C GLN A 63 -12.35 4.41 14.45
N PHE A 64 -11.17 4.65 13.85
CA PHE A 64 -10.67 6.00 13.57
C PHE A 64 -11.58 6.74 12.59
N ALA A 65 -11.97 6.10 11.48
CA ALA A 65 -12.86 6.68 10.50
C ALA A 65 -14.25 7.05 11.09
N SER A 66 -14.67 6.32 12.14
CA SER A 66 -15.92 6.55 12.87
C SER A 66 -15.82 7.65 13.94
N LEU A 67 -14.64 8.24 14.18
CA LEU A 67 -14.52 9.39 15.09
C LEU A 67 -15.34 10.58 14.56
N PRO A 68 -15.87 11.43 15.45
CA PRO A 68 -16.50 12.70 15.05
C PRO A 68 -15.56 13.55 14.19
N GLU A 69 -16.09 14.22 13.16
CA GLU A 69 -15.29 15.02 12.23
C GLU A 69 -14.35 16.02 12.94
N PRO A 70 -14.80 16.80 13.98
CA PRO A 70 -13.89 17.70 14.69
C PRO A 70 -12.70 17.00 15.38
N ARG A 71 -12.82 15.69 15.66
CA ARG A 71 -11.71 14.92 16.23
C ARG A 71 -10.73 14.48 15.15
N LYS A 72 -11.21 14.07 13.99
CA LYS A 72 -10.38 13.69 12.84
C LYS A 72 -9.58 14.87 12.29
N GLU A 73 -10.18 16.06 12.26
CA GLU A 73 -9.53 17.30 11.79
C GLU A 73 -8.30 17.69 12.63
N LEU A 74 -8.18 17.23 13.89
CA LEU A 74 -6.98 17.46 14.70
C LEU A 74 -5.73 16.72 14.15
N TYR A 75 -5.94 15.74 13.31
CA TYR A 75 -4.89 14.88 12.73
C TYR A 75 -4.67 15.16 11.24
N VAL A 76 -5.28 16.20 10.68
CA VAL A 76 -5.08 16.64 9.30
C VAL A 76 -3.90 17.60 9.23
N ASP A 77 -2.96 17.37 8.32
CA ASP A 77 -1.79 18.24 8.16
C ASP A 77 -1.59 18.73 6.71
N PRO A 78 -1.98 19.99 6.44
CA PRO A 78 -1.74 20.61 5.14
C PRO A 78 -0.25 20.87 4.83
N LYS A 79 0.62 20.97 5.86
CA LYS A 79 2.04 21.29 5.67
C LYS A 79 2.83 20.15 5.01
N SER A 80 2.39 18.91 5.23
CA SER A 80 2.94 17.74 4.58
C SER A 80 2.23 17.40 3.25
N ASN A 81 1.48 18.33 2.67
CA ASN A 81 0.60 18.05 1.53
C ASN A 81 -0.38 16.90 1.81
N TYR A 82 -0.92 16.84 3.04
CA TYR A 82 -1.82 15.78 3.53
C TYR A 82 -1.21 14.37 3.47
N SER A 83 0.12 14.28 3.51
CA SER A 83 0.87 13.03 3.41
C SER A 83 1.28 12.44 4.76
N PHE A 84 0.85 13.07 5.88
CA PHE A 84 0.94 12.57 7.25
C PHE A 84 -0.37 12.83 7.98
N GLY A 85 -0.72 11.95 8.93
CA GLY A 85 -1.98 11.98 9.64
C GLY A 85 -3.18 11.60 8.75
N TRP A 86 -4.34 12.17 9.05
CA TRP A 86 -5.61 11.86 8.38
C TRP A 86 -5.81 12.69 7.11
N SER A 87 -6.22 12.03 6.04
CA SER A 87 -6.58 12.65 4.77
C SER A 87 -7.88 12.06 4.25
N HIS A 88 -8.92 12.91 4.07
CA HIS A 88 -10.19 12.54 3.48
C HIS A 88 -10.69 13.69 2.60
N GLY A 89 -11.03 13.39 1.35
CA GLY A 89 -11.50 14.40 0.39
C GLY A 89 -10.44 15.43 -0.04
N LYS A 90 -9.14 15.16 0.23
CA LYS A 90 -8.01 16.03 -0.18
C LYS A 90 -7.38 15.55 -1.50
N GLU A 91 -7.44 14.26 -1.77
CA GLU A 91 -7.03 13.71 -3.06
C GLU A 91 -8.07 14.03 -4.14
N VAL A 92 -7.60 14.39 -5.33
CA VAL A 92 -8.46 14.65 -6.49
C VAL A 92 -8.33 13.47 -7.47
N MET A 93 -9.45 12.81 -7.76
CA MET A 93 -9.53 11.75 -8.77
C MET A 93 -10.52 12.16 -9.86
N ASN A 94 -10.08 12.10 -11.12
CA ASN A 94 -10.93 12.47 -12.26
C ASN A 94 -11.58 13.87 -12.11
N GLY A 95 -10.83 14.85 -11.56
CA GLY A 95 -11.28 16.22 -11.35
C GLY A 95 -12.29 16.41 -10.21
N ARG A 96 -12.46 15.42 -9.33
CA ARG A 96 -13.36 15.49 -8.15
C ARG A 96 -12.62 15.05 -6.89
N PRO A 97 -12.91 15.66 -5.71
CA PRO A 97 -12.40 15.15 -4.45
C PRO A 97 -12.82 13.70 -4.23
N ASP A 98 -11.86 12.86 -3.83
CA ASP A 98 -12.15 11.46 -3.48
C ASP A 98 -12.75 11.40 -2.07
N LEU A 99 -14.05 11.21 -2.01
CA LEU A 99 -14.83 11.07 -0.78
C LEU A 99 -15.12 9.62 -0.42
N LEU A 100 -14.73 8.67 -1.28
CA LEU A 100 -15.04 7.25 -1.11
C LEU A 100 -14.10 6.56 -0.12
N LYS A 101 -12.93 7.15 0.13
CA LYS A 101 -11.94 6.62 1.06
C LYS A 101 -11.33 7.69 1.95
N GLY A 102 -11.05 7.32 3.18
CA GLY A 102 -10.17 8.06 4.09
C GLY A 102 -8.85 7.32 4.26
N SER A 103 -7.78 8.05 4.47
CA SER A 103 -6.44 7.51 4.61
C SER A 103 -5.74 8.06 5.84
N TYR A 104 -5.04 7.23 6.58
CA TYR A 104 -4.10 7.66 7.60
C TYR A 104 -2.68 7.33 7.19
N TYR A 105 -1.82 8.34 7.13
CA TYR A 105 -0.45 8.22 6.68
C TYR A 105 0.54 8.40 7.84
N ALA A 106 1.54 7.55 7.92
CA ALA A 106 2.69 7.71 8.81
C ALA A 106 3.87 6.88 8.32
N ASN A 107 5.08 7.20 8.78
CA ASN A 107 6.23 6.32 8.66
C ASN A 107 6.18 5.27 9.80
N PRO A 108 6.06 3.97 9.51
CA PRO A 108 5.91 2.96 10.55
C PRO A 108 7.21 2.63 11.28
N VAL A 109 8.34 3.18 10.83
CA VAL A 109 9.69 2.87 11.33
C VAL A 109 10.30 4.06 12.05
N ILE A 110 10.11 5.27 11.52
CA ILE A 110 10.76 6.49 12.00
C ILE A 110 9.69 7.55 12.28
N ASP A 111 9.64 8.06 13.52
CA ASP A 111 8.66 9.10 13.87
C ASP A 111 9.11 10.49 13.41
N SER A 112 10.40 10.77 13.52
CA SER A 112 10.99 12.07 13.18
C SER A 112 12.23 11.83 12.31
N PRO A 113 12.17 12.10 11.01
CA PRO A 113 13.32 11.91 10.13
C PRO A 113 14.46 12.87 10.48
N VAL A 114 15.68 12.36 10.42
CA VAL A 114 16.90 13.16 10.68
C VAL A 114 17.57 13.45 9.35
N VAL A 115 17.19 14.56 8.72
CA VAL A 115 17.72 15.02 7.44
C VAL A 115 18.01 16.53 7.47
N PRO A 116 18.83 17.08 6.56
CA PRO A 116 19.02 18.52 6.44
C PRO A 116 17.69 19.27 6.30
N GLY A 117 17.54 20.42 6.97
CA GLY A 117 16.31 21.20 6.95
C GLY A 117 15.86 21.67 5.56
N GLU A 118 16.82 21.82 4.65
CA GLU A 118 16.51 22.09 3.22
C GLU A 118 15.73 20.94 2.57
N LEU A 119 16.05 19.69 2.89
CA LEU A 119 15.32 18.52 2.39
C LEU A 119 13.94 18.42 3.02
N GLN A 120 13.81 18.71 4.32
CA GLN A 120 12.49 18.75 4.98
C GLN A 120 11.58 19.79 4.34
N THR A 121 12.12 20.96 4.01
CA THR A 121 11.38 22.03 3.36
C THR A 121 11.03 21.70 1.90
N ALA A 122 11.94 21.05 1.19
CA ALA A 122 11.76 20.72 -0.22
C ALA A 122 10.86 19.50 -0.47
N PHE A 123 10.74 18.60 0.53
CA PHE A 123 9.99 17.34 0.45
C PHE A 123 9.20 17.09 1.74
N PRO A 124 8.28 17.99 2.13
CA PRO A 124 7.53 17.84 3.37
C PRO A 124 6.64 16.59 3.36
N GLU A 125 6.22 16.11 2.19
CA GLU A 125 5.48 14.87 1.99
C GLU A 125 6.26 13.61 2.35
N TYR A 126 7.58 13.68 2.52
CA TYR A 126 8.45 12.55 2.91
C TYR A 126 9.08 12.72 4.28
N TYR A 127 9.43 13.95 4.68
CA TYR A 127 10.26 14.21 5.85
C TYR A 127 9.55 15.00 6.96
N HIS A 128 8.23 14.87 7.06
CA HIS A 128 7.47 15.41 8.18
C HIS A 128 7.49 14.44 9.36
N ASP A 129 7.31 14.96 10.58
CA ASP A 129 7.11 14.15 11.77
C ASP A 129 5.76 13.40 11.69
N ASN A 130 5.71 12.19 12.24
CA ASN A 130 4.45 11.48 12.37
C ASN A 130 3.47 12.25 13.26
N ILE A 131 2.20 12.16 12.91
CA ILE A 131 1.09 12.68 13.71
C ILE A 131 0.36 11.46 14.27
N TRP A 132 0.21 11.39 15.59
CA TRP A 132 -0.48 10.26 16.22
C TRP A 132 -1.68 10.73 17.03
N PRO A 133 -2.76 9.94 17.10
CA PRO A 133 -3.83 10.16 18.06
C PRO A 133 -3.28 10.15 19.49
N ALA A 134 -3.84 11.00 20.33
CA ALA A 134 -3.47 11.02 21.73
C ALA A 134 -3.68 9.63 22.36
N LYS A 135 -2.81 9.20 23.27
CA LYS A 135 -2.89 7.86 23.90
C LYS A 135 -4.22 7.58 24.61
N ASN A 136 -4.92 8.65 25.02
CA ASN A 136 -6.25 8.59 25.65
C ASN A 136 -7.38 8.98 24.69
N GLU A 137 -7.16 9.01 23.39
CA GLU A 137 -8.20 9.23 22.39
C GLU A 137 -9.18 8.06 22.43
N GLN A 138 -10.41 8.36 22.84
CA GLN A 138 -11.44 7.32 23.04
C GLN A 138 -11.83 6.63 21.73
N GLY A 139 -11.80 5.32 21.75
CA GLY A 139 -12.20 4.46 20.65
C GLY A 139 -11.10 4.13 19.65
N VAL A 140 -9.88 4.67 19.86
CA VAL A 140 -8.69 4.36 19.05
C VAL A 140 -7.45 4.13 19.92
N GLU A 141 -7.66 3.64 21.13
CA GLU A 141 -6.58 3.32 22.07
C GLU A 141 -5.59 2.33 21.45
N GLY A 142 -4.31 2.65 21.53
CA GLY A 142 -3.24 1.82 20.98
C GLY A 142 -3.09 1.88 19.46
N PHE A 143 -3.62 2.94 18.81
CA PHE A 143 -3.53 3.15 17.36
C PHE A 143 -2.08 3.22 16.88
N GLU A 144 -1.26 4.07 17.50
CA GLU A 144 0.17 4.21 17.17
C GLU A 144 0.90 2.87 17.28
N GLU A 145 0.74 2.17 18.40
CA GLU A 145 1.39 0.89 18.65
C GLU A 145 0.99 -0.18 17.63
N ALA A 146 -0.31 -0.24 17.27
CA ALA A 146 -0.80 -1.18 16.27
C ALA A 146 -0.27 -0.85 14.87
N PHE A 147 -0.26 0.44 14.51
CA PHE A 147 0.24 0.92 13.23
C PHE A 147 1.73 0.59 13.05
N LYS A 148 2.54 0.90 14.05
CA LYS A 148 3.98 0.60 14.05
C LYS A 148 4.27 -0.90 14.10
N ALA A 149 3.49 -1.66 14.87
CA ALA A 149 3.70 -3.10 14.99
C ALA A 149 3.47 -3.81 13.65
N LEU A 150 2.36 -3.54 12.97
CA LEU A 150 2.09 -4.12 11.66
C LEU A 150 3.01 -3.54 10.57
N GLY A 151 3.15 -2.21 10.52
CA GLY A 151 3.97 -1.55 9.51
C GLY A 151 5.44 -1.92 9.60
N GLY A 152 6.01 -1.97 10.82
CA GLY A 152 7.37 -2.43 11.05
C GLY A 152 7.56 -3.93 10.75
N PHE A 153 6.53 -4.76 10.97
CA PHE A 153 6.56 -6.16 10.56
C PHE A 153 6.63 -6.29 9.04
N ILE A 154 5.75 -5.60 8.31
CA ILE A 154 5.73 -5.60 6.83
C ILE A 154 7.05 -5.09 6.27
N PHE A 155 7.58 -4.00 6.83
CA PHE A 155 8.87 -3.43 6.44
C PHE A 155 10.01 -4.46 6.57
N LYS A 156 10.08 -5.18 7.68
CA LYS A 156 11.11 -6.23 7.89
C LYS A 156 10.98 -7.36 6.88
N VAL A 157 9.76 -7.80 6.58
CA VAL A 157 9.53 -8.83 5.54
C VAL A 157 9.93 -8.31 4.16
N GLY A 158 9.65 -7.04 3.86
CA GLY A 158 10.05 -6.39 2.62
C GLY A 158 11.57 -6.27 2.46
N CYS A 159 12.32 -5.96 3.52
CA CYS A 159 13.78 -6.00 3.50
C CYS A 159 14.32 -7.40 3.19
N GLN A 160 13.73 -8.46 3.76
CA GLN A 160 14.10 -9.84 3.44
C GLN A 160 13.76 -10.19 1.98
N LEU A 161 12.63 -9.72 1.48
CA LEU A 161 12.27 -9.91 0.08
C LEU A 161 13.25 -9.16 -0.86
N ALA A 162 13.68 -7.97 -0.49
CA ALA A 162 14.69 -7.22 -1.24
C ALA A 162 16.03 -7.97 -1.32
N ILE A 163 16.46 -8.64 -0.23
CA ILE A 163 17.63 -9.54 -0.23
C ILE A 163 17.43 -10.69 -1.23
N ALA A 164 16.26 -11.34 -1.19
CA ALA A 164 15.95 -12.43 -2.13
C ALA A 164 15.89 -11.95 -3.60
N CYS A 165 15.46 -10.71 -3.84
CA CYS A 165 15.42 -10.11 -5.17
C CYS A 165 16.79 -9.66 -5.67
N GLN A 166 17.79 -9.47 -4.81
CA GLN A 166 19.07 -8.86 -5.17
C GLN A 166 19.76 -9.57 -6.33
N ALA A 167 19.86 -10.91 -6.29
CA ALA A 167 20.51 -11.68 -7.35
C ALA A 167 19.81 -11.54 -8.71
N PHE A 168 18.48 -11.40 -8.71
CA PHE A 168 17.68 -11.19 -9.91
C PHE A 168 17.79 -9.74 -10.41
N ALA A 169 17.82 -8.76 -9.52
CA ALA A 169 17.85 -7.35 -9.86
C ALA A 169 19.25 -6.83 -10.19
N SER A 170 20.31 -7.33 -9.54
CA SER A 170 21.69 -6.84 -9.67
C SER A 170 22.17 -6.65 -11.11
N PRO A 171 21.91 -7.55 -12.08
CA PRO A 171 22.37 -7.37 -13.46
C PRO A 171 21.72 -6.18 -14.17
N HIS A 172 20.67 -5.62 -13.58
CA HIS A 172 19.82 -4.59 -14.17
C HIS A 172 19.88 -3.26 -13.43
N LEU A 173 20.52 -3.20 -12.25
CA LEU A 173 20.64 -1.96 -11.48
C LEU A 173 21.56 -0.96 -12.19
N ALA A 174 21.13 0.29 -12.27
CA ALA A 174 21.92 1.39 -12.83
C ALA A 174 23.18 1.65 -11.97
N ASP A 175 23.10 1.47 -10.67
CA ASP A 175 24.20 1.53 -9.71
C ASP A 175 24.44 0.16 -9.07
N LEU A 176 25.49 -0.53 -9.51
CA LEU A 176 25.86 -1.85 -9.01
C LEU A 176 26.49 -1.82 -7.59
N SER A 177 26.79 -0.65 -7.04
CA SER A 177 27.39 -0.49 -5.71
C SER A 177 26.35 -0.55 -4.59
N VAL A 178 25.05 -0.41 -4.88
CA VAL A 178 23.97 -0.43 -3.91
C VAL A 178 23.18 -1.73 -3.95
N SER A 179 22.70 -2.16 -2.79
CA SER A 179 21.75 -3.27 -2.70
C SER A 179 20.33 -2.77 -2.61
N LEU A 180 19.36 -3.54 -3.13
CA LEU A 180 17.93 -3.23 -2.98
C LEU A 180 17.53 -3.15 -1.51
N GLU A 181 18.10 -4.03 -0.67
CA GLU A 181 17.85 -4.00 0.77
C GLU A 181 18.35 -2.71 1.40
N SER A 182 19.57 -2.25 1.07
CA SER A 182 20.11 -1.00 1.62
C SER A 182 19.31 0.22 1.20
N LEU A 183 18.79 0.25 -0.04
CA LEU A 183 17.92 1.34 -0.52
C LEU A 183 16.64 1.48 0.31
N ILE A 184 16.14 0.38 0.86
CA ILE A 184 14.94 0.36 1.70
C ILE A 184 15.33 0.57 3.17
N ALA A 185 16.29 -0.22 3.68
CA ALA A 185 16.59 -0.31 5.10
C ALA A 185 17.18 0.98 5.70
N THR A 186 17.91 1.76 4.89
CA THR A 186 18.50 3.03 5.33
C THR A 186 17.61 4.24 5.04
N SER A 187 16.54 4.06 4.28
CA SER A 187 15.65 5.14 3.87
C SER A 187 14.82 5.68 5.04
N GLN A 188 14.68 6.99 5.07
CA GLN A 188 13.82 7.71 6.03
C GLN A 188 12.46 8.09 5.43
N THR A 189 12.19 7.73 4.16
CA THR A 189 10.96 8.08 3.43
C THR A 189 9.92 6.98 3.39
N THR A 190 10.18 5.80 4.01
CA THR A 190 9.19 4.72 4.08
C THR A 190 7.88 5.25 4.63
N LYS A 191 6.79 4.96 3.93
CA LYS A 191 5.46 5.45 4.29
C LYS A 191 4.45 4.31 4.32
N ALA A 192 3.58 4.32 5.31
CA ALA A 192 2.45 3.43 5.36
C ALA A 192 1.14 4.20 5.23
N ARG A 193 0.17 3.58 4.58
CA ARG A 193 -1.18 4.09 4.36
C ARG A 193 -2.19 3.11 4.90
N LEU A 194 -2.92 3.52 5.92
CA LEU A 194 -4.08 2.81 6.45
C LEU A 194 -5.32 3.38 5.78
N LEU A 195 -6.07 2.55 5.06
CA LEU A 195 -7.20 2.97 4.26
C LEU A 195 -8.51 2.44 4.84
N HIS A 196 -9.48 3.33 4.94
CA HIS A 196 -10.87 3.04 5.20
C HIS A 196 -11.70 3.45 3.98
N TYR A 197 -12.33 2.50 3.32
CA TYR A 197 -13.31 2.77 2.26
C TYR A 197 -14.69 2.80 2.87
N PHE A 198 -15.34 3.95 2.78
CA PHE A 198 -16.65 4.16 3.36
C PHE A 198 -17.71 3.26 2.72
N PRO A 199 -18.70 2.79 3.51
CA PRO A 199 -19.82 2.05 2.96
C PRO A 199 -20.47 2.84 1.83
N GLN A 200 -20.74 2.16 0.71
CA GLN A 200 -21.50 2.74 -0.40
C GLN A 200 -22.97 2.45 -0.17
N ASP A 201 -23.83 3.46 -0.40
CA ASP A 201 -25.26 3.28 -0.42
C ASP A 201 -25.65 2.25 -1.49
N ASN A 202 -26.73 1.50 -1.26
CA ASN A 202 -27.25 0.51 -2.19
C ASN A 202 -27.57 1.15 -3.55
N ARG A 203 -26.59 1.21 -4.42
CA ARG A 203 -26.80 1.59 -5.83
C ARG A 203 -27.55 0.48 -6.54
N SER A 204 -28.40 0.85 -7.50
CA SER A 204 -29.10 -0.12 -8.33
C SER A 204 -28.11 -0.96 -9.14
N ALA A 205 -28.49 -2.19 -9.50
CA ALA A 205 -27.65 -3.06 -10.32
C ALA A 205 -27.37 -2.44 -11.73
N GLU A 206 -28.22 -1.52 -12.18
CA GLU A 206 -28.06 -0.80 -13.45
C GLU A 206 -27.00 0.30 -13.34
N GLU A 207 -26.95 1.05 -12.23
CA GLU A 207 -25.90 2.05 -11.95
C GLU A 207 -24.52 1.42 -11.76
N SER A 208 -24.45 0.19 -11.21
CA SER A 208 -23.18 -0.53 -11.03
C SER A 208 -22.60 -1.10 -12.33
N ALA A 209 -23.43 -1.31 -13.36
CA ALA A 209 -22.98 -1.83 -14.67
C ALA A 209 -22.28 -0.76 -15.53
N GLU A 210 -22.53 0.52 -15.26
CA GLU A 210 -21.91 1.66 -15.96
C GLU A 210 -20.66 2.21 -15.23
N GLU A 211 -20.35 1.71 -14.01
CA GLU A 211 -19.17 2.20 -13.28
C GLU A 211 -17.86 1.75 -13.92
N PRO A 212 -16.84 2.66 -13.95
CA PRO A 212 -15.51 2.30 -14.38
C PRO A 212 -14.94 1.13 -13.55
N VAL A 213 -14.10 0.32 -14.18
CA VAL A 213 -13.43 -0.84 -13.55
C VAL A 213 -12.66 -0.47 -12.26
N ASP A 214 -12.36 0.80 -12.07
CA ASP A 214 -11.50 1.40 -11.05
C ASP A 214 -12.23 2.30 -10.05
N SER A 215 -13.48 1.96 -9.70
CA SER A 215 -14.38 2.84 -8.94
C SER A 215 -13.93 3.24 -7.53
N TRP A 216 -13.09 2.43 -6.85
CA TRP A 216 -12.55 2.79 -5.51
C TRP A 216 -11.14 3.39 -5.54
N CYS A 217 -10.31 2.95 -6.45
CA CYS A 217 -9.00 3.49 -6.68
C CYS A 217 -8.63 3.24 -8.13
N GLY A 218 -8.43 4.31 -8.89
CA GLY A 218 -8.11 4.28 -10.31
C GLY A 218 -6.85 3.49 -10.63
N PHE A 219 -6.67 3.13 -11.89
CA PHE A 219 -5.42 2.51 -12.35
C PHE A 219 -4.26 3.44 -12.07
N HIS A 220 -3.27 2.93 -11.34
CA HIS A 220 -2.05 3.65 -11.00
C HIS A 220 -0.88 2.69 -10.82
N LEU A 221 0.30 3.26 -10.68
CA LEU A 221 1.53 2.61 -10.29
C LEU A 221 1.95 3.17 -8.93
N ASP A 222 2.47 2.32 -8.06
CA ASP A 222 3.12 2.80 -6.84
C ASP A 222 4.49 3.40 -7.16
N HIS A 223 4.83 4.50 -6.52
CA HIS A 223 6.13 5.18 -6.75
C HIS A 223 7.29 4.55 -5.97
N SER A 224 7.02 3.59 -5.11
CA SER A 224 7.99 2.89 -4.26
C SER A 224 8.93 1.96 -5.05
N LEU A 225 9.92 1.37 -4.36
CA LEU A 225 10.64 0.18 -4.84
C LEU A 225 9.76 -1.06 -4.72
N LEU A 226 9.24 -1.28 -3.51
CA LEU A 226 8.30 -2.35 -3.19
C LEU A 226 7.16 -1.80 -2.35
N THR A 227 5.96 -2.34 -2.56
CA THR A 227 4.80 -2.07 -1.70
C THR A 227 4.33 -3.36 -1.05
N GLY A 228 4.30 -3.38 0.29
CA GLY A 228 3.71 -4.47 1.07
C GLY A 228 2.22 -4.20 1.30
N LEU A 229 1.36 -5.16 0.97
CA LEU A 229 -0.10 -5.02 0.98
C LEU A 229 -0.75 -6.07 1.88
N CYS A 230 -1.62 -5.63 2.80
CA CYS A 230 -2.49 -6.52 3.55
C CYS A 230 -3.70 -6.96 2.72
N SER A 231 -4.17 -8.19 2.96
CA SER A 231 -5.51 -8.58 2.56
C SER A 231 -6.55 -7.62 3.17
N ALA A 232 -7.56 -7.24 2.39
CA ALA A 232 -8.63 -6.39 2.89
C ALA A 232 -9.45 -7.10 3.99
N MET A 233 -9.99 -6.29 4.93
CA MET A 233 -10.99 -6.70 5.90
C MET A 233 -12.28 -5.94 5.58
N TYR A 234 -13.41 -6.61 5.74
CA TYR A 234 -14.71 -6.00 5.54
C TYR A 234 -15.43 -5.96 6.87
N VAL A 235 -16.02 -4.81 7.20
CA VAL A 235 -16.71 -4.59 8.47
C VAL A 235 -18.13 -4.13 8.19
N SER A 236 -19.11 -4.87 8.74
CA SER A 236 -20.51 -4.49 8.66
C SER A 236 -20.85 -3.55 9.81
N HIS A 237 -21.65 -2.52 9.50
CA HIS A 237 -22.10 -1.52 10.46
C HIS A 237 -23.56 -1.80 10.85
N SER A 238 -23.88 -1.67 12.12
CA SER A 238 -25.25 -1.78 12.58
C SER A 238 -26.07 -0.58 12.15
N SER A 239 -27.26 -0.83 11.58
CA SER A 239 -28.18 0.23 11.13
C SER A 239 -28.84 0.99 12.28
N ASP A 240 -28.74 0.50 13.51
CA ASP A 240 -29.32 1.09 14.72
C ASP A 240 -28.35 2.06 15.45
N GLY A 241 -27.15 2.28 14.88
CA GLY A 241 -26.11 3.10 15.49
C GLY A 241 -25.38 2.46 16.67
N SER A 242 -25.65 1.18 16.97
CA SER A 242 -24.87 0.42 17.95
C SER A 242 -23.44 0.16 17.38
N ARG A 243 -22.43 0.16 18.27
CA ARG A 243 -21.05 -0.21 17.90
C ARG A 243 -20.86 -1.75 17.85
N ASP A 244 -21.79 -2.47 17.25
CA ASP A 244 -21.70 -3.94 17.08
C ASP A 244 -21.13 -4.26 15.69
N ASP A 245 -19.98 -3.65 15.38
CA ASP A 245 -19.26 -3.84 14.13
C ASP A 245 -18.73 -5.27 14.04
N LYS A 246 -19.02 -5.96 12.94
CA LYS A 246 -18.61 -7.35 12.73
C LYS A 246 -17.76 -7.50 11.49
N VAL A 247 -16.67 -8.24 11.61
CA VAL A 247 -15.91 -8.67 10.45
C VAL A 247 -16.76 -9.64 9.64
N VAL A 248 -16.92 -9.37 8.35
CA VAL A 248 -17.75 -10.15 7.42
C VAL A 248 -16.94 -10.54 6.19
N PRO A 249 -17.33 -11.59 5.47
CA PRO A 249 -16.76 -11.89 4.16
C PRO A 249 -16.95 -10.72 3.17
N SER A 250 -16.12 -10.69 2.12
CA SER A 250 -16.31 -9.72 1.03
C SER A 250 -17.76 -9.68 0.56
N PRO A 251 -18.36 -8.49 0.47
CA PRO A 251 -19.75 -8.35 0.09
C PRO A 251 -20.01 -8.76 -1.38
N SER A 252 -18.99 -8.71 -2.21
CA SER A 252 -19.11 -9.05 -3.63
C SER A 252 -17.89 -9.85 -4.11
N PRO A 253 -18.09 -10.85 -4.98
CA PRO A 253 -16.99 -11.58 -5.59
C PRO A 253 -16.15 -10.70 -6.52
N ASP A 254 -16.69 -9.57 -6.99
CA ASP A 254 -16.01 -8.65 -7.90
C ASP A 254 -15.23 -7.54 -7.17
N SER A 255 -15.44 -7.39 -5.85
CA SER A 255 -14.64 -6.45 -5.04
C SER A 255 -13.21 -6.93 -4.86
N GLY A 256 -12.25 -6.02 -4.90
CA GLY A 256 -10.86 -6.32 -4.54
C GLY A 256 -9.81 -5.69 -5.44
N LEU A 257 -8.59 -6.19 -5.32
CA LEU A 257 -7.43 -5.76 -6.08
C LEU A 257 -7.42 -6.41 -7.46
N TYR A 258 -7.21 -5.59 -8.48
CA TYR A 258 -7.01 -6.00 -9.87
C TYR A 258 -5.66 -5.52 -10.37
N ILE A 259 -4.94 -6.38 -11.05
CA ILE A 259 -3.64 -6.10 -11.65
C ILE A 259 -3.75 -6.28 -13.16
N GLN A 260 -3.14 -5.38 -13.91
CA GLN A 260 -2.92 -5.59 -15.34
C GLN A 260 -1.59 -6.34 -15.52
N THR A 261 -1.66 -7.55 -16.06
CA THR A 261 -0.47 -8.36 -16.36
C THR A 261 0.45 -7.64 -17.36
N ARG A 262 1.68 -8.10 -17.48
CA ARG A 262 2.63 -7.60 -18.51
C ARG A 262 2.10 -7.80 -19.94
N GLY A 263 1.24 -8.79 -20.15
CA GLY A 263 0.53 -9.04 -21.41
C GLY A 263 -0.75 -8.20 -21.62
N GLY A 264 -1.09 -7.32 -20.65
CA GLY A 264 -2.26 -6.43 -20.74
C GLY A 264 -3.57 -7.04 -20.23
N THR A 265 -3.57 -8.26 -19.71
CA THR A 265 -4.76 -8.91 -19.17
C THR A 265 -5.07 -8.41 -17.76
N LEU A 266 -6.32 -8.00 -17.51
CA LEU A 266 -6.77 -7.62 -16.19
C LEU A 266 -7.08 -8.87 -15.36
N THR A 267 -6.39 -9.03 -14.22
CA THR A 267 -6.51 -10.21 -13.36
C THR A 267 -6.83 -9.77 -11.93
N LYS A 268 -7.87 -10.38 -11.34
CA LYS A 268 -8.16 -10.22 -9.92
C LYS A 268 -7.14 -11.00 -9.10
N VAL A 269 -6.57 -10.35 -8.07
CA VAL A 269 -5.66 -10.98 -7.12
C VAL A 269 -6.38 -11.23 -5.80
N ASN A 270 -6.40 -12.48 -5.38
CA ASN A 270 -6.92 -12.87 -4.09
C ASN A 270 -5.76 -12.99 -3.09
N ILE A 271 -5.75 -12.14 -2.06
CA ILE A 271 -4.77 -12.18 -0.97
C ILE A 271 -5.46 -12.82 0.24
N PRO A 272 -5.11 -14.06 0.64
CA PRO A 272 -5.66 -14.68 1.85
C PRO A 272 -5.37 -13.85 3.10
N ALA A 273 -6.23 -13.92 4.11
CA ALA A 273 -6.13 -13.08 5.31
C ALA A 273 -4.84 -13.31 6.14
N ASP A 274 -4.24 -14.48 5.98
CA ASP A 274 -2.98 -14.91 6.62
C ASP A 274 -1.74 -14.72 5.72
N HIS A 275 -1.91 -14.16 4.51
CA HIS A 275 -0.84 -13.86 3.58
C HIS A 275 -0.60 -12.37 3.47
N LEU A 276 0.66 -11.99 3.19
CA LEU A 276 1.10 -10.66 2.90
C LEU A 276 1.55 -10.59 1.43
N ALA A 277 1.07 -9.61 0.70
CA ALA A 277 1.46 -9.40 -0.69
C ALA A 277 2.55 -8.35 -0.81
N PHE A 278 3.43 -8.50 -1.82
CA PHE A 278 4.39 -7.46 -2.22
C PHE A 278 4.32 -7.27 -3.72
N GLN A 279 4.28 -6.01 -4.14
CA GLN A 279 4.30 -5.62 -5.55
C GLN A 279 5.44 -4.66 -5.86
N THR A 280 5.85 -4.62 -7.13
CA THR A 280 6.90 -3.74 -7.63
C THR A 280 6.34 -2.36 -7.98
N GLY A 281 7.11 -1.31 -7.67
CA GLY A 281 6.77 0.07 -7.97
C GLY A 281 7.70 0.73 -8.99
N GLU A 282 7.40 1.99 -9.35
CA GLU A 282 8.10 2.72 -10.41
C GLU A 282 9.56 3.03 -10.09
N ALA A 283 9.91 3.29 -8.82
CA ALA A 283 11.31 3.51 -8.44
C ALA A 283 12.17 2.27 -8.77
N LEU A 284 11.63 1.05 -8.61
CA LEU A 284 12.34 -0.17 -9.00
C LEU A 284 12.42 -0.29 -10.53
N GLU A 285 11.36 0.03 -11.26
CA GLU A 285 11.39 0.03 -12.72
C GLU A 285 12.46 0.97 -13.27
N ARG A 286 12.57 2.18 -12.70
CA ARG A 286 13.60 3.16 -13.09
C ARG A 286 15.00 2.71 -12.70
N ALA A 287 15.18 2.22 -11.45
CA ALA A 287 16.47 1.74 -10.97
C ALA A 287 17.02 0.54 -11.78
N THR A 288 16.15 -0.19 -12.46
CA THR A 288 16.52 -1.34 -13.31
C THR A 288 16.35 -1.06 -14.81
N GLU A 289 16.27 0.20 -15.21
CA GLU A 289 16.13 0.61 -16.62
C GLU A 289 14.97 -0.11 -17.35
N GLY A 290 13.85 -0.31 -16.64
CA GLY A 290 12.64 -0.96 -17.17
C GLY A 290 12.69 -2.50 -17.23
N LYS A 291 13.72 -3.15 -16.68
CA LYS A 291 13.83 -4.62 -16.64
C LYS A 291 12.89 -5.25 -15.63
N LEU A 292 12.72 -4.61 -14.46
CA LEU A 292 11.70 -4.94 -13.49
C LEU A 292 10.62 -3.87 -13.54
N ARG A 293 9.45 -4.24 -14.06
CA ARG A 293 8.40 -3.26 -14.36
C ARG A 293 7.49 -3.06 -13.15
N ALA A 294 7.07 -1.83 -12.95
CA ALA A 294 6.01 -1.49 -12.00
C ALA A 294 4.70 -2.23 -12.31
N THR A 295 3.87 -2.40 -11.32
CA THR A 295 2.64 -3.21 -11.39
C THR A 295 1.41 -2.30 -11.50
N PRO A 296 0.81 -2.12 -12.71
CA PRO A 296 -0.41 -1.36 -12.87
C PRO A 296 -1.56 -2.06 -12.15
N HIS A 297 -2.23 -1.37 -11.25
CA HIS A 297 -3.30 -1.97 -10.45
C HIS A 297 -4.39 -0.97 -10.11
N CYS A 298 -5.56 -1.51 -9.76
CA CYS A 298 -6.71 -0.74 -9.30
C CYS A 298 -7.49 -1.51 -8.23
N VAL A 299 -8.38 -0.83 -7.53
CA VAL A 299 -9.31 -1.46 -6.57
C VAL A 299 -10.74 -1.22 -7.01
N ARG A 300 -11.50 -2.31 -7.16
CA ARG A 300 -12.92 -2.26 -7.53
C ARG A 300 -13.85 -2.40 -6.33
N VAL A 301 -14.93 -1.64 -6.37
CA VAL A 301 -16.14 -1.91 -5.58
C VAL A 301 -16.95 -2.98 -6.31
N GLY A 302 -17.42 -3.98 -5.60
CA GLY A 302 -18.45 -4.87 -6.15
C GLY A 302 -19.83 -4.41 -5.67
N SER A 303 -20.84 -4.58 -6.49
CA SER A 303 -22.23 -4.36 -6.11
C SER A 303 -22.66 -5.34 -5.01
N ASN A 304 -23.42 -4.85 -4.03
CA ASN A 304 -23.91 -5.64 -2.90
C ASN A 304 -25.41 -5.42 -2.66
N PRO A 305 -26.29 -5.78 -3.60
CA PRO A 305 -27.71 -5.57 -3.43
C PRO A 305 -28.24 -6.38 -2.25
N GLY A 306 -28.85 -5.70 -1.28
CA GLY A 306 -29.59 -6.30 -0.16
C GLY A 306 -28.77 -6.65 1.09
N ARG A 307 -27.51 -6.29 1.19
CA ARG A 307 -26.75 -6.32 2.45
C ARG A 307 -26.65 -4.91 3.04
N GLY A 308 -26.55 -4.82 4.37
CA GLY A 308 -26.34 -3.54 5.07
C GLY A 308 -25.00 -2.85 4.69
N PRO A 309 -24.74 -1.66 5.23
CA PRO A 309 -23.52 -0.91 4.94
C PRO A 309 -22.27 -1.69 5.40
N VAL A 310 -21.33 -1.86 4.50
CA VAL A 310 -20.05 -2.58 4.74
C VAL A 310 -18.91 -1.67 4.32
N SER A 311 -17.98 -1.41 5.24
CA SER A 311 -16.70 -0.75 4.94
C SER A 311 -15.62 -1.76 4.55
N ARG A 312 -14.55 -1.26 3.93
CA ARG A 312 -13.37 -2.06 3.56
C ARG A 312 -12.13 -1.41 4.15
N GLU A 313 -11.39 -2.18 4.93
CA GLU A 313 -10.17 -1.76 5.59
C GLU A 313 -8.96 -2.42 4.93
N THR A 314 -7.89 -1.67 4.68
CA THR A 314 -6.63 -2.24 4.19
C THR A 314 -5.43 -1.40 4.61
N PHE A 315 -4.23 -1.97 4.48
CA PHE A 315 -3.00 -1.33 4.88
C PHE A 315 -1.91 -1.60 3.87
N ALA A 316 -1.21 -0.56 3.44
CA ALA A 316 -0.09 -0.62 2.51
C ALA A 316 1.17 0.02 3.13
N VAL A 317 2.34 -0.56 2.87
CA VAL A 317 3.64 0.00 3.26
C VAL A 317 4.47 0.21 2.00
N PHE A 318 4.71 1.47 1.67
CA PHE A 318 5.52 1.91 0.53
C PHE A 318 6.98 2.02 0.98
N MET A 319 7.79 1.07 0.53
CA MET A 319 9.23 1.04 0.80
C MET A 319 9.94 1.72 -0.36
N GLN A 320 10.39 2.93 -0.13
CA GLN A 320 10.95 3.80 -1.14
C GLN A 320 12.35 4.27 -0.75
N PRO A 321 13.24 4.62 -1.72
CA PRO A 321 14.56 5.14 -1.41
C PRO A 321 14.47 6.58 -0.91
N ASP A 322 15.51 7.08 -0.24
CA ASP A 322 15.58 8.50 0.11
C ASP A 322 15.57 9.40 -1.14
N VAL A 323 15.08 10.63 -1.00
CA VAL A 323 14.90 11.57 -2.12
C VAL A 323 16.20 11.88 -2.87
N THR A 324 17.35 11.80 -2.19
CA THR A 324 18.68 12.02 -2.79
C THR A 324 19.24 10.78 -3.47
N GLN A 325 18.61 9.62 -3.29
CA GLN A 325 19.10 8.36 -3.84
C GLN A 325 18.91 8.30 -5.34
N PRO A 326 19.96 7.99 -6.13
CA PRO A 326 19.83 7.75 -7.55
C PRO A 326 18.94 6.52 -7.82
N ILE A 327 17.99 6.69 -8.76
CA ILE A 327 17.12 5.61 -9.29
C ILE A 327 17.27 5.48 -10.81
N GLY A 328 18.25 6.16 -11.40
CA GLY A 328 18.57 6.14 -12.81
C GLY A 328 19.85 6.92 -13.03
N LYS A 329 20.31 6.98 -14.30
CA LYS A 329 21.59 7.62 -14.67
C LYS A 329 21.65 9.10 -14.31
N ASP A 330 20.55 9.83 -14.51
CA ASP A 330 20.46 11.28 -14.30
C ASP A 330 19.21 11.64 -13.46
N GLU A 331 18.71 10.70 -12.66
CA GLU A 331 17.46 10.87 -11.91
C GLU A 331 17.61 10.34 -10.47
N THR A 332 17.19 11.16 -9.50
CA THR A 332 17.03 10.76 -8.10
C THR A 332 15.56 10.47 -7.80
N PHE A 333 15.28 9.75 -6.71
CA PHE A 333 13.90 9.53 -6.28
C PHE A 333 13.16 10.84 -6.05
N GLY A 334 13.80 11.86 -5.47
CA GLY A 334 13.21 13.18 -5.26
C GLY A 334 12.88 13.92 -6.56
N SER A 335 13.76 13.88 -7.57
CA SER A 335 13.47 14.50 -8.85
C SER A 335 12.34 13.80 -9.61
N PHE A 336 12.26 12.49 -9.52
CA PHE A 336 11.18 11.66 -10.05
C PHE A 336 9.84 11.98 -9.36
N SER A 337 9.83 11.95 -8.03
CA SER A 337 8.64 12.23 -7.23
C SER A 337 8.07 13.62 -7.51
N ARG A 338 8.94 14.64 -7.61
CA ARG A 338 8.53 16.02 -7.90
C ARG A 338 7.81 16.15 -9.24
N LYS A 339 8.29 15.48 -10.28
CA LYS A 339 7.60 15.45 -11.59
C LYS A 339 6.17 14.90 -11.47
N ILE A 340 5.99 13.83 -10.71
CA ILE A 340 4.67 13.24 -10.50
C ILE A 340 3.75 14.18 -9.73
N PHE A 341 4.25 14.85 -8.69
CA PHE A 341 3.45 15.85 -7.97
C PHE A 341 3.04 17.01 -8.87
N GLU A 342 3.92 17.50 -9.72
CA GLU A 342 3.63 18.55 -10.70
C GLU A 342 2.56 18.11 -11.71
N GLU A 343 2.64 16.87 -12.21
CA GLU A 343 1.67 16.30 -13.16
C GLU A 343 0.28 16.10 -12.54
N HIS A 344 0.21 15.69 -11.26
CA HIS A 344 -1.06 15.36 -10.61
C HIS A 344 -1.67 16.49 -9.78
N TYR A 345 -0.88 17.46 -9.32
CA TYR A 345 -1.30 18.54 -8.42
C TYR A 345 -0.95 19.94 -8.95
N GLY A 346 -0.17 20.07 -10.02
CA GLY A 346 0.37 21.34 -10.54
C GLY A 346 -0.62 22.24 -11.27
N GLU A 347 -1.85 21.82 -11.56
CA GLU A 347 -2.84 22.66 -12.26
C GLU A 347 -3.66 23.59 -11.33
N ASN A 348 -3.39 23.60 -10.04
CA ASN A 348 -4.14 24.41 -9.04
C ASN A 348 -3.27 25.27 -8.11
N SER A 349 -2.07 25.64 -8.50
CA SER A 349 -1.23 26.60 -7.76
C SER A 349 -1.16 27.98 -8.41
#